data_168f0994427b9716b84869a2b2c77d0d
#
_entry.id   168f0994427b9716b84869a2b2c77d0d
#
_cell.length_a   1.000
_cell.length_b   1.000
_cell.length_c   1.000
_cell.angle_alpha   90.00
_cell.angle_beta   90.00
_cell.angle_gamma   90.00
#
_symmetry.space_group_name_H-M   'P 1'
#
loop_
_entity.id
_entity.type
_entity.pdbx_description
1 polymer ?
#
loop_
_entity_poly.entity_id
_entity_poly.type
_entity_poly.pdbx_seq_one_letter_code
_entity_poly.pdbx_strand_id
1 'polypeptide(L)'
;MSFNIANKKITIIGLQKSGVAAAQLASMNGAHVFVSDLIENEITKKNYQELTKNNINCEIGKHTDQIFESDLWVISPGVPKNIKIIKKAESLDIQ
;
A
#
# COMPACT_ATOMS: atom_id res chain seq x y z
N MET A 1 -13.49 17.40 9.49
CA MET A 1 -14.14 16.14 9.13
C MET A 1 -13.21 14.99 9.46
N SER A 2 -13.68 14.07 10.24
CA SER A 2 -12.87 12.89 10.56
C SER A 2 -13.12 11.81 9.51
N PHE A 3 -12.03 11.25 9.01
CA PHE A 3 -12.09 10.12 8.07
C PHE A 3 -11.84 8.84 8.86
N ASN A 4 -12.87 8.01 8.98
CA ASN A 4 -12.75 6.78 9.74
C ASN A 4 -12.28 5.65 8.85
N ILE A 5 -11.04 5.22 9.03
CA ILE A 5 -10.44 4.12 8.29
C ILE A 5 -10.33 2.83 9.10
N ALA A 6 -10.88 2.82 10.31
CA ALA A 6 -10.82 1.63 11.15
C ALA A 6 -11.50 0.46 10.45
N ASN A 7 -10.84 -0.68 10.44
CA ASN A 7 -11.28 -1.91 9.79
C ASN A 7 -11.37 -1.85 8.26
N LYS A 8 -10.96 -0.73 7.65
CA LYS A 8 -10.86 -0.66 6.19
C LYS A 8 -9.62 -1.40 5.71
N LYS A 9 -9.73 -2.02 4.55
CA LYS A 9 -8.57 -2.62 3.88
C LYS A 9 -7.97 -1.60 2.93
N ILE A 10 -6.74 -1.21 3.20
CA ILE A 10 -6.04 -0.19 2.42
C ILE A 10 -4.79 -0.78 1.78
N THR A 11 -4.68 -0.63 0.47
CA THR A 11 -3.45 -0.99 -0.24
C THR A 11 -2.69 0.28 -0.57
N ILE A 12 -1.40 0.30 -0.21
CA ILE A 12 -0.50 1.40 -0.54
C ILE A 12 0.44 0.93 -1.64
N ILE A 13 0.44 1.66 -2.75
CA ILE A 13 1.34 1.38 -3.87
C ILE A 13 2.56 2.27 -3.71
N GLY A 14 3.70 1.66 -3.41
CA GLY A 14 4.96 2.35 -3.20
C GLY A 14 5.49 2.16 -1.79
N LEU A 15 6.71 1.65 -1.67
CA LEU A 15 7.34 1.29 -0.40
C LEU A 15 8.59 2.16 -0.18
N GLN A 16 8.44 3.46 -0.36
CA GLN A 16 9.47 4.43 -0.04
C GLN A 16 8.97 5.33 1.09
N LYS A 17 9.66 6.43 1.34
CA LYS A 17 9.43 7.24 2.54
C LYS A 17 7.96 7.59 2.78
N SER A 18 7.27 8.09 1.77
CA SER A 18 5.87 8.50 1.92
C SER A 18 4.93 7.30 2.09
N GLY A 19 5.24 6.18 1.42
CA GLY A 19 4.45 4.96 1.57
C GLY A 19 4.57 4.37 2.96
N VAL A 20 5.78 4.36 3.52
CA VAL A 20 6.03 3.89 4.89
C VAL A 20 5.25 4.74 5.89
N ALA A 21 5.34 6.07 5.75
CA ALA A 21 4.63 6.97 6.66
C ALA A 21 3.12 6.78 6.58
N ALA A 22 2.58 6.65 5.37
CA ALA A 22 1.15 6.43 5.18
C ALA A 22 0.72 5.09 5.77
N ALA A 23 1.53 4.04 5.59
CA ALA A 23 1.22 2.71 6.12
C ALA A 23 1.17 2.71 7.64
N GLN A 24 2.14 3.34 8.27
CA GLN A 24 2.20 3.42 9.72
C GLN A 24 1.03 4.21 10.28
N LEU A 25 0.72 5.36 9.66
CA LEU A 25 -0.40 6.18 10.10
C LEU A 25 -1.73 5.44 9.95
N ALA A 26 -1.97 4.81 8.81
CA ALA A 26 -3.20 4.07 8.59
C ALA A 26 -3.33 2.90 9.57
N SER A 27 -2.25 2.16 9.81
CA SER A 27 -2.24 1.04 10.74
C SER A 27 -2.54 1.50 12.16
N MET A 28 -1.99 2.64 12.58
CA MET A 28 -2.25 3.22 13.89
C MET A 28 -3.70 3.62 14.07
N ASN A 29 -4.40 3.88 12.98
CA ASN A 29 -5.81 4.24 13.00
C ASN A 29 -6.75 3.05 12.75
N GLY A 30 -6.22 1.83 12.87
CA GLY A 30 -7.01 0.61 12.85
C GLY A 30 -7.28 0.02 11.47
N ALA A 31 -6.65 0.54 10.42
CA ALA A 31 -6.82 -0.02 9.08
C ALA A 31 -6.00 -1.29 8.91
N HIS A 32 -6.47 -2.16 8.02
CA HIS A 32 -5.72 -3.33 7.57
C HIS A 32 -4.91 -2.92 6.34
N VAL A 33 -3.61 -2.79 6.50
CA VAL A 33 -2.73 -2.20 5.49
C VAL A 33 -1.92 -3.27 4.77
N PHE A 34 -1.86 -3.15 3.45
CA PHE A 34 -0.98 -3.93 2.60
C PHE A 34 -0.19 -2.98 1.72
N VAL A 35 1.14 -3.14 1.66
CA VAL A 35 2.00 -2.26 0.88
C VAL A 35 2.67 -3.07 -0.23
N SER A 36 2.65 -2.56 -1.45
CA SER A 36 3.21 -3.26 -2.60
C SER A 36 4.08 -2.32 -3.43
N ASP A 37 5.25 -2.81 -3.85
CA ASP A 37 6.15 -2.05 -4.71
C ASP A 37 6.79 -2.98 -5.73
N LEU A 38 6.83 -2.55 -6.99
CA LEU A 38 7.51 -3.30 -8.05
C LEU A 38 9.02 -3.29 -7.88
N ILE A 39 9.56 -2.26 -7.24
CA ILE A 39 10.99 -2.09 -7.10
C ILE A 39 11.51 -2.90 -5.92
N GLU A 40 12.57 -3.65 -6.17
CA GLU A 40 13.28 -4.37 -5.12
C GLU A 40 14.72 -3.86 -5.08
N ASN A 41 15.01 -3.01 -4.11
CA ASN A 41 16.35 -2.45 -3.89
C ASN A 41 16.62 -2.37 -2.39
N GLU A 42 17.75 -1.80 -2.00
CA GLU A 42 18.11 -1.72 -0.59
C GLU A 42 17.11 -0.90 0.23
N ILE A 43 16.56 0.15 -0.35
CA ILE A 43 15.60 1.02 0.32
C ILE A 43 14.28 0.27 0.56
N THR A 44 13.75 -0.36 -0.49
CA THR A 44 12.48 -1.09 -0.35
C THR A 44 12.62 -2.30 0.54
N LYS A 45 13.76 -2.99 0.50
CA LYS A 45 14.02 -4.13 1.40
C LYS A 45 14.08 -3.69 2.84
N LYS A 46 14.74 -2.58 3.14
CA LYS A 46 14.81 -2.03 4.49
C LYS A 46 13.42 -1.67 5.00
N ASN A 47 12.64 -0.99 4.16
CA ASN A 47 11.29 -0.57 4.52
C ASN A 47 10.36 -1.78 4.71
N TYR A 48 10.51 -2.79 3.85
CA TYR A 48 9.80 -4.05 3.99
C TYR A 48 10.03 -4.67 5.37
N GLN A 49 11.29 -4.75 5.78
CA GLN A 49 11.64 -5.32 7.08
C GLN A 49 11.04 -4.51 8.24
N GLU A 50 11.11 -3.18 8.14
CA GLU A 50 10.57 -2.31 9.16
C GLU A 50 9.07 -2.46 9.33
N LEU A 51 8.33 -2.46 8.21
CA LEU A 51 6.87 -2.60 8.27
C LEU A 51 6.44 -3.98 8.72
N THR A 52 7.14 -5.03 8.28
CA THR A 52 6.83 -6.41 8.72
C THR A 52 7.03 -6.57 10.22
N LYS A 53 8.03 -5.92 10.78
CA LYS A 53 8.25 -5.91 12.23
C LYS A 53 7.06 -5.32 12.98
N ASN A 54 6.35 -4.39 12.35
CA ASN A 54 5.18 -3.74 12.94
C ASN A 54 3.87 -4.41 12.50
N ASN A 55 3.95 -5.64 12.01
CA ASN A 55 2.80 -6.45 11.61
C ASN A 55 2.03 -5.85 10.42
N ILE A 56 2.72 -5.12 9.55
CA ILE A 56 2.15 -4.60 8.31
C ILE A 56 2.64 -5.47 7.17
N ASN A 57 1.71 -6.04 6.41
CA ASN A 57 2.04 -6.92 5.30
C ASN A 57 2.52 -6.14 4.09
N CYS A 58 3.56 -6.63 3.45
CA CYS A 58 4.19 -5.98 2.30
C CYS A 58 4.59 -6.99 1.25
N GLU A 59 4.74 -6.52 0.01
CA GLU A 59 5.39 -7.28 -1.06
C GLU A 59 6.28 -6.34 -1.86
N ILE A 60 7.40 -6.84 -2.35
CA ILE A 60 8.31 -6.08 -3.21
C ILE A 60 8.72 -6.91 -4.43
N GLY A 61 9.10 -6.23 -5.50
CA GLY A 61 9.52 -6.90 -6.74
C GLY A 61 8.38 -7.25 -7.67
N LYS A 62 7.16 -7.18 -7.22
CA LYS A 62 5.98 -7.46 -8.03
C LYS A 62 4.73 -6.94 -7.34
N HIS A 63 3.66 -6.81 -8.11
CA HIS A 63 2.31 -6.61 -7.58
C HIS A 63 1.54 -7.91 -7.77
N THR A 64 1.10 -8.51 -6.67
CA THR A 64 0.22 -9.68 -6.75
C THR A 64 -1.24 -9.23 -6.73
N ASP A 65 -2.17 -10.17 -6.92
CA ASP A 65 -3.60 -9.85 -6.89
C ASP A 65 -4.09 -9.36 -5.52
N GLN A 66 -3.25 -9.49 -4.48
CA GLN A 66 -3.59 -8.97 -3.16
C GLN A 66 -3.85 -7.47 -3.17
N ILE A 67 -3.23 -6.73 -4.11
CA ILE A 67 -3.44 -5.28 -4.19
C ILE A 67 -4.90 -4.92 -4.52
N PHE A 68 -5.65 -5.87 -5.10
CA PHE A 68 -7.06 -5.65 -5.45
C PHE A 68 -8.03 -6.07 -4.35
N GLU A 69 -7.53 -6.62 -3.24
CA GLU A 69 -8.36 -7.06 -2.12
C GLU A 69 -8.47 -5.95 -1.07
N SER A 70 -8.85 -4.76 -1.52
CA SER A 70 -8.88 -3.61 -0.63
C SER A 70 -10.03 -2.68 -0.99
N ASP A 71 -10.39 -1.84 -0.02
CA ASP A 71 -11.46 -0.85 -0.17
C ASP A 71 -10.93 0.45 -0.79
N LEU A 72 -9.64 0.71 -0.57
CA LEU A 72 -9.03 1.98 -0.91
C LEU A 72 -7.56 1.79 -1.29
N TRP A 73 -7.13 2.51 -2.31
CA TRP A 73 -5.71 2.58 -2.69
C TRP A 73 -5.13 3.95 -2.36
N VAL A 74 -3.89 3.94 -1.88
CA VAL A 74 -3.07 5.14 -1.75
C VAL A 74 -1.85 4.93 -2.63
N ILE A 75 -1.66 5.81 -3.60
CA ILE A 75 -0.53 5.71 -4.53
C ILE A 75 0.49 6.78 -4.15
N SER A 76 1.72 6.35 -3.84
CA SER A 76 2.81 7.28 -3.51
C SER A 76 3.19 8.11 -4.73
N PRO A 77 3.50 9.41 -4.54
CA PRO A 77 3.78 10.31 -5.68
C PRO A 77 4.94 9.87 -6.57
N GLY A 78 5.92 9.16 -6.01
CA GLY A 78 7.09 8.71 -6.77
C GLY A 78 6.87 7.45 -7.60
N VAL A 79 5.70 6.84 -7.54
CA VAL A 79 5.42 5.60 -8.25
C VAL A 79 4.97 5.90 -9.67
N PRO A 80 5.58 5.27 -10.69
CA PRO A 80 5.09 5.43 -12.07
C PRO A 80 3.65 4.97 -12.18
N LYS A 81 2.84 5.73 -12.90
CA LYS A 81 1.43 5.36 -13.10
C LYS A 81 1.34 4.16 -14.02
N ASN A 82 0.83 3.06 -13.48
CA ASN A 82 0.55 1.87 -14.28
C ASN A 82 -0.94 1.86 -14.61
N ILE A 83 -1.26 2.21 -15.83
CA ILE A 83 -2.64 2.35 -16.27
C ILE A 83 -3.43 1.05 -16.11
N LYS A 84 -2.77 -0.10 -16.34
CA LYS A 84 -3.46 -1.39 -16.26
C LYS A 84 -3.99 -1.68 -14.85
N ILE A 85 -3.13 -1.51 -13.83
CA ILE A 85 -3.57 -1.80 -12.45
C ILE A 85 -4.59 -0.77 -11.98
N ILE A 86 -4.44 0.49 -12.38
CA ILE A 86 -5.39 1.54 -12.01
C ILE A 86 -6.77 1.25 -12.63
N LYS A 87 -6.81 0.89 -13.90
CA LYS A 87 -8.08 0.54 -14.57
C LYS A 87 -8.74 -0.66 -13.93
N LYS A 88 -7.96 -1.68 -13.56
CA LYS A 88 -8.50 -2.85 -12.88
C LYS A 88 -9.07 -2.49 -11.51
N ALA A 89 -8.37 -1.65 -10.76
CA ALA A 89 -8.86 -1.19 -9.47
C ALA A 89 -10.17 -0.42 -9.61
N GLU A 90 -10.27 0.46 -10.60
CA GLU A 90 -11.50 1.20 -10.87
C GLU A 90 -12.65 0.27 -11.21
N SER A 91 -12.39 -0.79 -12.00
CA SER A 91 -13.43 -1.75 -12.38
C SER A 91 -13.93 -2.56 -11.19
N LEU A 92 -13.14 -2.64 -10.11
CA LEU A 92 -13.50 -3.35 -8.88
C LEU A 92 -14.03 -2.41 -7.80
N ASP A 93 -14.32 -1.15 -8.16
CA ASP A 93 -14.80 -0.10 -7.24
C ASP A 93 -13.83 0.20 -6.09
N ILE A 94 -12.55 0.01 -6.31
CA ILE A 94 -11.52 0.42 -5.35
C ILE A 94 -11.27 1.92 -5.50
N GLN A 95 -11.31 2.62 -4.41
CA GLN A 95 -11.15 4.08 -4.42
C GLN A 95 -9.70 4.55 -4.31
#